data_d321143bfd63c4f85fa55f57259ae5f5
#
_entry.id   d321143bfd63c4f85fa55f57259ae5f5
#
_cell.length_a   1.000
_cell.length_b   1.000
_cell.length_c   1.000
_cell.angle_alpha   90.00
_cell.angle_beta   90.00
_cell.angle_gamma   90.00
#
_symmetry.space_group_name_H-M   'P 1'
#
loop_
_entity.id
_entity.type
_entity.pdbx_description
1 polymer ?
#
loop_
_entity_poly.entity_id
_entity_poly.type
_entity_poly.pdbx_seq_one_letter_code
_entity_poly.pdbx_strand_id
1 'polypeptide(L)'
;MALDAATLALTAAELKTTLADAKIAKLFEPTRDELVITLRTRTETYSLLLSARSGSARVCLTEESFENPETPPSFCMLMRKHLTGGRLLDVRMEPGDRIVYFEFQCTNEMGDLVRNILCAELMGRYSNLVLVQNGKIIDALKRVDFEDSDVRQLLPGLPYTTPPKPARPDFLAVSSASIVAAACERDLPVADALNKTVAGVGPVVCREAAWRAFDGEHLLANELTETQKVRLMAAIDELKEIYLSLIHISEPTRHAQIS
;
A
#
# COMPACT_ATOMS: atom_id res chain seq x y z
N MET A 1 -11.27 -8.71 2.28
CA MET A 1 -10.71 -8.63 0.91
C MET A 1 -9.41 -7.84 1.00
N ALA A 2 -8.29 -8.38 0.53
CA ALA A 2 -7.02 -7.65 0.58
C ALA A 2 -7.07 -6.52 -0.47
N LEU A 3 -6.67 -5.31 -0.09
CA LEU A 3 -6.51 -4.19 -1.02
C LEU A 3 -5.45 -4.55 -2.08
N ASP A 4 -5.72 -4.26 -3.33
CA ASP A 4 -4.70 -4.31 -4.38
C ASP A 4 -3.85 -3.03 -4.39
N ALA A 5 -2.76 -3.05 -5.14
CA ALA A 5 -1.84 -1.91 -5.15
C ALA A 5 -2.46 -0.67 -5.78
N ALA A 6 -3.31 -0.82 -6.79
CA ALA A 6 -3.98 0.31 -7.44
C ALA A 6 -4.96 1.02 -6.47
N THR A 7 -5.80 0.25 -5.75
CA THR A 7 -6.68 0.81 -4.71
C THR A 7 -5.89 1.42 -3.55
N LEU A 8 -4.77 0.78 -3.17
CA LEU A 8 -3.92 1.31 -2.10
C LEU A 8 -3.24 2.62 -2.51
N ALA A 9 -2.93 2.82 -3.79
CA ALA A 9 -2.40 4.08 -4.31
C ALA A 9 -3.38 5.23 -4.12
N LEU A 10 -4.67 5.01 -4.36
CA LEU A 10 -5.73 6.00 -4.10
C LEU A 10 -5.80 6.34 -2.61
N THR A 11 -5.79 5.32 -1.74
CA THR A 11 -5.79 5.52 -0.29
C THR A 11 -4.56 6.32 0.17
N ALA A 12 -3.37 6.01 -0.35
CA ALA A 12 -2.14 6.73 0.00
C ALA A 12 -2.18 8.20 -0.44
N ALA A 13 -2.72 8.50 -1.63
CA ALA A 13 -2.89 9.85 -2.14
C ALA A 13 -3.91 10.66 -1.29
N GLU A 14 -5.03 10.06 -0.91
CA GLU A 14 -6.00 10.65 0.01
C GLU A 14 -5.39 10.94 1.38
N LEU A 15 -4.69 9.97 1.98
CA LEU A 15 -4.02 10.15 3.27
C LEU A 15 -2.95 11.24 3.22
N LYS A 16 -2.18 11.34 2.14
CA LYS A 16 -1.18 12.39 1.94
C LYS A 16 -1.81 13.78 2.00
N THR A 17 -2.96 13.96 1.37
CA THR A 17 -3.67 15.24 1.33
C THR A 17 -4.33 15.54 2.68
N THR A 18 -5.07 14.58 3.23
CA THR A 18 -5.84 14.75 4.47
C THR A 18 -4.94 14.96 5.69
N LEU A 19 -3.82 14.25 5.75
CA LEU A 19 -2.91 14.26 6.89
C LEU A 19 -1.69 15.17 6.68
N ALA A 20 -1.72 16.06 5.69
CA ALA A 20 -0.62 16.98 5.42
C ALA A 20 -0.21 17.74 6.68
N ASP A 21 1.10 17.74 7.01
CA ASP A 21 1.67 18.43 8.19
C ASP A 21 1.12 17.99 9.56
N ALA A 22 0.34 16.91 9.63
CA ALA A 22 -0.22 16.42 10.88
C ALA A 22 0.86 16.01 11.88
N LYS A 23 0.63 16.27 13.17
CA LYS A 23 1.50 15.85 14.27
C LYS A 23 0.96 14.59 14.95
N ILE A 24 1.83 13.66 15.26
CA ILE A 24 1.48 12.47 16.05
C ILE A 24 1.23 12.91 17.50
N ALA A 25 -0.02 12.74 17.95
CA ALA A 25 -0.44 13.03 19.31
C ALA A 25 -0.33 11.78 20.20
N LYS A 26 -0.81 10.63 19.72
CA LYS A 26 -0.83 9.36 20.47
C LYS A 26 -0.61 8.18 19.54
N LEU A 27 -0.09 7.08 20.11
CA LEU A 27 0.04 5.78 19.44
C LEU A 27 -0.45 4.69 20.37
N PHE A 28 -1.19 3.73 19.79
CA PHE A 28 -1.74 2.58 20.47
C PHE A 28 -1.55 1.33 19.63
N GLU A 29 -1.39 0.19 20.26
CA GLU A 29 -1.36 -1.15 19.67
C GLU A 29 -2.48 -1.97 20.29
N PRO A 30 -3.74 -1.83 19.78
CA PRO A 30 -4.88 -2.51 20.37
C PRO A 30 -4.79 -4.03 20.29
N THR A 31 -4.20 -4.53 19.21
CA THR A 31 -3.97 -5.97 18.98
C THR A 31 -2.55 -6.20 18.48
N ARG A 32 -2.10 -7.47 18.44
CA ARG A 32 -0.77 -7.87 17.96
C ARG A 32 -0.50 -7.52 16.48
N ASP A 33 -1.55 -7.20 15.73
CA ASP A 33 -1.49 -6.96 14.30
C ASP A 33 -1.88 -5.55 13.92
N GLU A 34 -2.18 -4.66 14.88
CA GLU A 34 -2.76 -3.35 14.58
C GLU A 34 -2.09 -2.23 15.37
N LEU A 35 -1.80 -1.15 14.68
CA LEU A 35 -1.32 0.10 15.25
C LEU A 35 -2.31 1.21 14.91
N VAL A 36 -2.69 2.01 15.91
CA VAL A 36 -3.54 3.19 15.74
C VAL A 36 -2.73 4.42 16.09
N ILE A 37 -2.66 5.37 15.16
CA ILE A 37 -1.93 6.62 15.32
C ILE A 37 -2.93 7.77 15.31
N THR A 38 -3.01 8.50 16.42
CA THR A 38 -3.77 9.75 16.48
C THR A 38 -2.92 10.89 15.91
N LEU A 39 -3.38 11.47 14.82
CA LEU A 39 -2.74 12.54 14.08
C LEU A 39 -3.58 13.82 14.20
N ARG A 40 -2.95 14.93 14.59
CA ARG A 40 -3.59 16.24 14.72
C ARG A 40 -3.09 17.17 13.61
N THR A 41 -4.01 17.62 12.76
CA THR A 41 -3.81 18.74 11.83
C THR A 41 -4.08 20.07 12.53
N ARG A 42 -4.11 21.16 11.80
CA ARG A 42 -4.47 22.47 12.35
C ARG A 42 -5.95 22.57 12.74
N THR A 43 -6.81 21.83 12.06
CA THR A 43 -8.27 21.91 12.18
C THR A 43 -8.89 20.72 12.85
N GLU A 44 -8.34 19.52 12.64
CA GLU A 44 -8.99 18.26 12.98
C GLU A 44 -8.02 17.26 13.60
N THR A 45 -8.58 16.22 14.20
CA THR A 45 -7.84 15.08 14.73
C THR A 45 -8.33 13.81 14.06
N TYR A 46 -7.40 13.04 13.51
CA TYR A 46 -7.67 11.81 12.79
C TYR A 46 -7.07 10.62 13.52
N SER A 47 -7.74 9.48 13.43
CA SER A 47 -7.19 8.19 13.84
C SER A 47 -6.82 7.38 12.60
N LEU A 48 -5.53 7.14 12.40
CA LEU A 48 -4.99 6.31 11.32
C LEU A 48 -4.80 4.89 11.84
N LEU A 49 -5.54 3.95 11.26
CA LEU A 49 -5.41 2.52 11.51
C LEU A 49 -4.45 1.89 10.50
N LEU A 50 -3.42 1.22 11.01
CA LEU A 50 -2.51 0.37 10.26
C LEU A 50 -2.70 -1.07 10.73
N SER A 51 -3.30 -1.92 9.90
CA SER A 51 -3.57 -3.32 10.24
C SER A 51 -2.72 -4.25 9.36
N ALA A 52 -1.87 -5.05 10.02
CA ALA A 52 -1.10 -6.14 9.41
C ALA A 52 -1.78 -7.51 9.61
N ARG A 53 -3.10 -7.52 9.89
CA ARG A 53 -3.87 -8.74 10.12
C ARG A 53 -3.99 -9.55 8.83
N SER A 54 -3.65 -10.82 8.90
CA SER A 54 -3.80 -11.74 7.76
C SER A 54 -5.24 -11.73 7.24
N GLY A 55 -5.41 -11.56 5.93
CA GLY A 55 -6.73 -11.53 5.27
C GLY A 55 -7.47 -10.19 5.31
N SER A 56 -7.10 -9.26 6.20
CA SER A 56 -7.72 -7.93 6.32
C SER A 56 -6.71 -6.80 6.52
N ALA A 57 -5.49 -7.00 6.02
CA ALA A 57 -4.45 -5.98 6.06
C ALA A 57 -4.91 -4.72 5.33
N ARG A 58 -4.80 -3.55 6.00
CA ARG A 58 -5.29 -2.27 5.49
C ARG A 58 -4.64 -1.09 6.17
N VAL A 59 -4.72 0.02 5.49
CA VAL A 59 -4.43 1.36 6.02
C VAL A 59 -5.65 2.22 5.74
N CYS A 60 -6.20 2.87 6.76
CA CYS A 60 -7.36 3.75 6.61
C CYS A 60 -7.49 4.71 7.80
N LEU A 61 -8.20 5.81 7.60
CA LEU A 61 -8.74 6.59 8.70
C LEU A 61 -9.92 5.84 9.31
N THR A 62 -10.12 5.98 10.62
CA THR A 62 -11.18 5.31 11.36
C THR A 62 -11.72 6.18 12.47
N GLU A 63 -13.01 6.06 12.74
CA GLU A 63 -13.71 6.64 13.89
C GLU A 63 -13.94 5.61 15.00
N GLU A 64 -13.54 4.35 14.76
CA GLU A 64 -13.69 3.28 15.74
C GLU A 64 -12.84 3.55 16.98
N SER A 65 -13.41 3.29 18.15
CA SER A 65 -12.67 3.26 19.40
C SER A 65 -12.17 1.84 19.66
N PHE A 66 -10.90 1.74 20.05
CA PHE A 66 -10.25 0.46 20.33
C PHE A 66 -10.01 0.30 21.83
N GLU A 67 -10.27 -0.89 22.33
CA GLU A 67 -9.82 -1.27 23.66
C GLU A 67 -8.30 -1.50 23.60
N ASN A 68 -7.58 -0.83 24.46
CA ASN A 68 -6.12 -0.95 24.52
C ASN A 68 -5.72 -1.87 25.71
N PRO A 69 -4.67 -2.67 25.55
CA PRO A 69 -4.16 -3.47 26.65
C PRO A 69 -3.68 -2.56 27.79
N GLU A 70 -3.85 -3.01 29.04
CA GLU A 70 -3.39 -2.28 30.24
C GLU A 70 -1.89 -1.96 30.17
N THR A 71 -1.10 -2.94 29.71
CA THR A 71 0.33 -2.75 29.49
C THR A 71 0.61 -2.67 27.98
N PRO A 72 1.12 -1.53 27.50
CA PRO A 72 1.45 -1.39 26.07
C PRO A 72 2.51 -2.40 25.63
N PRO A 73 2.35 -3.06 24.48
CA PRO A 73 3.36 -3.96 23.92
C PRO A 73 4.69 -3.24 23.60
N SER A 74 5.77 -4.02 23.52
CA SER A 74 7.12 -3.48 23.28
C SER A 74 7.23 -2.67 22.00
N PHE A 75 6.60 -3.11 20.92
CA PHE A 75 6.56 -2.39 19.66
C PHE A 75 5.86 -1.03 19.81
N CYS A 76 4.71 -0.99 20.49
CA CYS A 76 4.02 0.28 20.78
C CYS A 76 4.90 1.25 21.58
N MET A 77 5.60 0.76 22.61
CA MET A 77 6.51 1.59 23.41
C MET A 77 7.64 2.17 22.56
N LEU A 78 8.20 1.37 21.67
CA LEU A 78 9.25 1.80 20.77
C LEU A 78 8.71 2.79 19.73
N MET A 79 7.52 2.56 19.16
CA MET A 79 6.86 3.53 18.28
C MET A 79 6.63 4.87 18.99
N ARG A 80 6.16 4.85 20.24
CA ARG A 80 5.99 6.08 21.05
C ARG A 80 7.29 6.83 21.24
N LYS A 81 8.37 6.12 21.56
CA LYS A 81 9.70 6.71 21.75
C LYS A 81 10.19 7.45 20.51
N HIS A 82 10.00 6.87 19.33
CA HIS A 82 10.58 7.39 18.09
C HIS A 82 9.65 8.31 17.29
N LEU A 83 8.33 8.23 17.48
CA LEU A 83 7.37 8.91 16.61
C LEU A 83 6.51 9.95 17.33
N THR A 84 6.32 9.89 18.67
CA THR A 84 5.45 10.84 19.37
C THR A 84 5.93 12.28 19.19
N GLY A 85 5.00 13.18 18.84
CA GLY A 85 5.28 14.57 18.54
C GLY A 85 5.87 14.81 17.15
N GLY A 86 6.18 13.74 16.40
CA GLY A 86 6.67 13.80 15.04
C GLY A 86 5.64 14.41 14.08
N ARG A 87 6.12 15.09 13.04
CA ARG A 87 5.32 15.70 11.98
C ARG A 87 5.35 14.82 10.74
N LEU A 88 4.20 14.50 10.18
CA LEU A 88 4.11 13.82 8.90
C LEU A 88 4.63 14.72 7.77
N LEU A 89 5.63 14.24 7.06
CA LEU A 89 6.23 14.94 5.91
C LEU A 89 5.64 14.44 4.60
N ASP A 90 5.45 13.14 4.48
CA ASP A 90 4.98 12.52 3.23
C ASP A 90 4.28 11.18 3.49
N VAL A 91 3.35 10.84 2.61
CA VAL A 91 2.78 9.51 2.44
C VAL A 91 3.02 9.10 1.00
N ARG A 92 3.74 8.03 0.80
CA ARG A 92 4.06 7.51 -0.54
C ARG A 92 3.91 6.01 -0.59
N MET A 93 3.76 5.49 -1.78
CA MET A 93 3.61 4.07 -2.02
C MET A 93 4.77 3.52 -2.86
N GLU A 94 5.12 2.27 -2.64
CA GLU A 94 6.04 1.54 -3.52
C GLU A 94 5.32 1.24 -4.86
N PRO A 95 5.86 1.69 -6.01
CA PRO A 95 5.22 1.46 -7.30
C PRO A 95 4.94 -0.01 -7.59
N GLY A 96 3.68 -0.33 -7.95
CA GLY A 96 3.23 -1.69 -8.30
C GLY A 96 3.18 -2.68 -7.13
N ASP A 97 3.43 -2.23 -5.89
CA ASP A 97 3.44 -3.09 -4.71
C ASP A 97 2.49 -2.56 -3.63
N ARG A 98 2.25 -3.33 -2.58
CA ARG A 98 1.34 -3.00 -1.48
C ARG A 98 2.09 -2.56 -0.24
N ILE A 99 2.98 -1.58 -0.42
CA ILE A 99 3.76 -0.97 0.66
C ILE A 99 3.48 0.52 0.69
N VAL A 100 3.03 1.02 1.83
CA VAL A 100 2.83 2.45 2.09
C VAL A 100 3.89 2.91 3.07
N TYR A 101 4.55 4.01 2.74
CA TYR A 101 5.56 4.66 3.58
C TYR A 101 4.98 5.94 4.16
N PHE A 102 5.03 6.05 5.49
CA PHE A 102 4.73 7.28 6.22
C PHE A 102 6.05 7.87 6.70
N GLU A 103 6.45 9.00 6.15
CA GLU A 103 7.67 9.69 6.51
C GLU A 103 7.39 10.76 7.56
N PHE A 104 8.07 10.69 8.71
CA PHE A 104 7.91 11.62 9.81
C PHE A 104 9.22 12.34 10.13
N GLN A 105 9.14 13.64 10.39
CA GLN A 105 10.18 14.40 11.04
C GLN A 105 9.98 14.35 12.54
N CYS A 106 10.94 13.79 13.25
CA CYS A 106 10.90 13.62 14.69
C CYS A 106 12.10 14.30 15.36
N THR A 107 12.06 14.46 16.67
CA THR A 107 13.20 14.92 17.47
C THR A 107 13.68 13.72 18.29
N ASN A 108 14.98 13.40 18.22
CA ASN A 108 15.57 12.34 19.02
C ASN A 108 15.84 12.79 20.46
N GLU A 109 16.36 11.90 21.31
CA GLU A 109 16.65 12.19 22.73
C GLU A 109 17.75 13.23 22.91
N MET A 110 18.57 13.48 21.90
CA MET A 110 19.64 14.52 21.90
C MET A 110 19.12 15.90 21.42
N GLY A 111 17.87 15.97 20.95
CA GLY A 111 17.28 17.18 20.39
C GLY A 111 17.49 17.35 18.89
N ASP A 112 18.13 16.40 18.19
CA ASP A 112 18.35 16.49 16.76
C ASP A 112 17.10 16.11 15.98
N LEU A 113 16.92 16.77 14.83
CA LEU A 113 15.87 16.40 13.87
C LEU A 113 16.29 15.15 13.10
N VAL A 114 15.45 14.13 13.18
CA VAL A 114 15.64 12.84 12.49
C VAL A 114 14.43 12.50 11.62
N ARG A 115 14.66 11.75 10.55
CA ARG A 115 13.59 11.21 9.71
C ARG A 115 13.35 9.75 10.04
N ASN A 116 12.12 9.45 10.40
CA ASN A 116 11.64 8.09 10.64
C ASN A 116 10.62 7.72 9.57
N ILE A 117 10.72 6.53 9.03
CA ILE A 117 9.80 6.00 8.03
C ILE A 117 9.09 4.79 8.63
N LEU A 118 7.77 4.88 8.74
CA LEU A 118 6.93 3.73 9.08
C LEU A 118 6.45 3.09 7.79
N CYS A 119 6.94 1.88 7.52
CA CYS A 119 6.59 1.09 6.34
C CYS A 119 5.42 0.16 6.70
N ALA A 120 4.28 0.30 6.04
CA ALA A 120 3.14 -0.61 6.15
C ALA A 120 3.13 -1.54 4.93
N GLU A 121 3.53 -2.78 5.14
CA GLU A 121 3.55 -3.85 4.14
C GLU A 121 2.25 -4.65 4.22
N LEU A 122 1.41 -4.61 3.17
CA LEU A 122 0.07 -5.18 3.19
C LEU A 122 -0.03 -6.42 2.29
N MET A 123 0.66 -7.50 2.67
CA MET A 123 0.90 -8.69 1.84
C MET A 123 0.25 -9.96 2.42
N GLY A 124 -1.01 -9.88 2.86
CA GLY A 124 -1.74 -11.00 3.42
C GLY A 124 -1.06 -11.53 4.69
N ARG A 125 -0.66 -12.78 4.71
CA ARG A 125 0.01 -13.40 5.87
C ARG A 125 1.38 -12.80 6.19
N TYR A 126 2.02 -12.19 5.21
CA TYR A 126 3.32 -11.52 5.35
C TYR A 126 3.21 -10.03 5.64
N SER A 127 1.99 -9.54 5.92
CA SER A 127 1.79 -8.14 6.27
C SER A 127 2.53 -7.80 7.55
N ASN A 128 3.17 -6.61 7.55
CA ASN A 128 4.00 -6.15 8.64
C ASN A 128 4.01 -4.62 8.74
N LEU A 129 4.42 -4.10 9.89
CA LEU A 129 4.73 -2.69 10.10
C LEU A 129 6.19 -2.60 10.55
N VAL A 130 6.98 -1.83 9.82
CA VAL A 130 8.43 -1.74 10.06
C VAL A 130 8.81 -0.27 10.24
N LEU A 131 9.46 0.05 11.36
CA LEU A 131 10.03 1.38 11.59
C LEU A 131 11.48 1.40 11.11
N VAL A 132 11.77 2.37 10.26
CA VAL A 132 13.08 2.53 9.61
C VAL A 132 13.63 3.92 9.90
N GLN A 133 14.92 4.02 10.20
CA GLN A 133 15.67 5.26 10.32
C GLN A 133 17.02 5.12 9.62
N ASN A 134 17.37 6.07 8.76
CA ASN A 134 18.65 6.05 8.00
C ASN A 134 18.85 4.73 7.22
N GLY A 135 17.79 4.16 6.65
CA GLY A 135 17.83 2.90 5.90
C GLY A 135 17.95 1.63 6.75
N LYS A 136 18.01 1.75 8.09
CA LYS A 136 18.09 0.62 9.01
C LYS A 136 16.79 0.42 9.76
N ILE A 137 16.44 -0.83 9.99
CA ILE A 137 15.29 -1.23 10.78
C ILE A 137 15.54 -0.86 12.25
N ILE A 138 14.63 -0.07 12.82
CA ILE A 138 14.59 0.18 14.26
C ILE A 138 13.86 -0.96 14.95
N ASP A 139 12.68 -1.34 14.43
CA ASP A 139 11.95 -2.56 14.82
C ASP A 139 10.86 -2.89 13.81
N ALA A 140 10.28 -4.09 13.93
CA ALA A 140 9.15 -4.55 13.15
C ALA A 140 8.08 -5.13 14.09
N LEU A 141 6.80 -4.93 13.73
CA LEU A 141 5.66 -5.48 14.49
C LEU A 141 5.76 -7.02 14.58
N LYS A 142 6.12 -7.64 13.47
CA LYS A 142 6.44 -9.07 13.37
C LYS A 142 7.91 -9.18 12.97
N ARG A 143 8.77 -9.52 13.92
CA ARG A 143 10.17 -9.79 13.61
C ARG A 143 10.27 -11.07 12.80
N VAL A 144 11.12 -11.05 11.79
CA VAL A 144 11.41 -12.19 10.92
C VAL A 144 12.91 -12.45 11.02
N ASP A 145 13.28 -13.58 11.59
CA ASP A 145 14.67 -13.97 11.73
C ASP A 145 15.12 -14.95 10.63
N PHE A 146 16.32 -15.48 10.78
CA PHE A 146 16.91 -16.41 9.81
C PHE A 146 16.25 -17.80 9.83
N GLU A 147 15.54 -18.16 10.91
CA GLU A 147 14.77 -19.40 10.99
C GLU A 147 13.44 -19.27 10.28
N ASP A 148 12.84 -18.06 10.31
CA ASP A 148 11.56 -17.77 9.68
C ASP A 148 11.67 -17.56 8.16
N SER A 149 12.79 -17.03 7.66
CA SER A 149 12.97 -16.72 6.24
C SER A 149 14.44 -16.62 5.82
N ASP A 150 14.81 -17.39 4.81
CA ASP A 150 16.13 -17.27 4.15
C ASP A 150 16.19 -16.06 3.19
N VAL A 151 15.02 -15.55 2.78
CA VAL A 151 14.92 -14.52 1.73
C VAL A 151 15.08 -13.11 2.29
N ARG A 152 14.47 -12.84 3.46
CA ARG A 152 14.44 -11.50 4.03
C ARG A 152 14.21 -11.56 5.54
N GLN A 153 15.10 -10.93 6.27
CA GLN A 153 15.01 -10.77 7.72
C GLN A 153 14.52 -9.37 8.08
N LEU A 154 13.72 -9.26 9.15
CA LEU A 154 13.23 -8.01 9.70
C LEU A 154 13.61 -7.91 11.18
N LEU A 155 14.88 -7.62 11.42
CA LEU A 155 15.46 -7.50 12.75
C LEU A 155 16.07 -6.12 12.97
N PRO A 156 16.04 -5.60 14.21
CA PRO A 156 16.66 -4.32 14.54
C PRO A 156 18.13 -4.24 14.10
N GLY A 157 18.50 -3.10 13.50
CA GLY A 157 19.86 -2.82 13.04
C GLY A 157 20.17 -3.30 11.62
N LEU A 158 19.40 -4.23 11.06
CA LEU A 158 19.58 -4.66 9.67
C LEU A 158 19.13 -3.59 8.67
N PRO A 159 19.72 -3.56 7.46
CA PRO A 159 19.21 -2.71 6.38
C PRO A 159 17.76 -3.08 6.03
N TYR A 160 16.92 -2.08 5.84
CA TYR A 160 15.56 -2.31 5.31
C TYR A 160 15.64 -2.57 3.80
N THR A 161 15.13 -3.69 3.38
CA THR A 161 14.94 -4.04 1.97
C THR A 161 13.45 -4.30 1.70
N THR A 162 12.95 -3.93 0.53
CA THR A 162 11.57 -4.24 0.15
C THR A 162 11.41 -5.75 -0.05
N PRO A 163 10.20 -6.29 0.17
CA PRO A 163 9.89 -7.68 -0.20
C PRO A 163 10.19 -7.95 -1.67
N PRO A 164 10.48 -9.21 -2.04
CA PRO A 164 10.66 -9.57 -3.44
C PRO A 164 9.43 -9.22 -4.27
N LYS A 165 9.60 -8.44 -5.33
CA LYS A 165 8.51 -8.10 -6.25
C LYS A 165 8.14 -9.32 -7.09
N PRO A 166 6.85 -9.53 -7.39
CA PRO A 166 6.45 -10.53 -8.36
C PRO A 166 7.07 -10.21 -9.73
N ALA A 167 7.51 -11.22 -10.46
CA ALA A 167 8.11 -11.06 -11.79
C ALA A 167 7.12 -10.59 -12.88
N ARG A 168 5.91 -10.17 -12.49
CA ARG A 168 4.85 -9.70 -13.38
C ARG A 168 4.89 -8.18 -13.49
N PRO A 169 4.67 -7.62 -14.72
CA PRO A 169 4.65 -6.19 -14.92
C PRO A 169 3.47 -5.52 -14.20
N ASP A 170 3.66 -4.28 -13.77
CA ASP A 170 2.59 -3.49 -13.15
C ASP A 170 1.52 -3.14 -14.18
N PHE A 171 0.26 -3.40 -13.82
CA PHE A 171 -0.92 -3.13 -14.65
C PHE A 171 -0.98 -1.68 -15.13
N LEU A 172 -0.68 -0.71 -14.27
CA LEU A 172 -0.75 0.71 -14.63
C LEU A 172 0.44 1.16 -15.48
N ALA A 173 1.58 0.48 -15.42
CA ALA A 173 2.82 0.90 -16.09
C ALA A 173 2.98 0.36 -17.50
N VAL A 174 2.39 -0.82 -17.83
CA VAL A 174 2.53 -1.45 -19.17
C VAL A 174 1.35 -1.12 -20.08
N SER A 175 1.57 -1.14 -21.40
CA SER A 175 0.48 -0.91 -22.35
C SER A 175 -0.56 -2.04 -22.33
N SER A 176 -1.84 -1.70 -22.60
CA SER A 176 -2.91 -2.68 -22.74
C SER A 176 -2.61 -3.73 -23.81
N ALA A 177 -1.98 -3.33 -24.92
CA ALA A 177 -1.55 -4.23 -25.98
C ALA A 177 -0.57 -5.29 -25.48
N SER A 178 0.43 -4.91 -24.67
CA SER A 178 1.39 -5.83 -24.08
C SER A 178 0.72 -6.79 -23.09
N ILE A 179 -0.23 -6.28 -22.30
CA ILE A 179 -1.00 -7.10 -21.34
C ILE A 179 -1.83 -8.15 -22.08
N VAL A 180 -2.58 -7.75 -23.10
CA VAL A 180 -3.45 -8.64 -23.87
C VAL A 180 -2.62 -9.66 -24.63
N ALA A 181 -1.51 -9.26 -25.27
CA ALA A 181 -0.62 -10.21 -25.96
C ALA A 181 -0.12 -11.30 -25.01
N ALA A 182 0.40 -10.93 -23.83
CA ALA A 182 0.90 -11.90 -22.85
C ALA A 182 -0.19 -12.74 -22.18
N ALA A 183 -1.41 -12.22 -22.04
CA ALA A 183 -2.55 -12.97 -21.54
C ALA A 183 -3.01 -14.03 -22.55
N CYS A 184 -3.00 -13.71 -23.86
CA CYS A 184 -3.39 -14.61 -24.93
C CYS A 184 -2.43 -15.81 -25.15
N GLU A 185 -1.26 -15.79 -24.55
CA GLU A 185 -0.36 -16.95 -24.52
C GLU A 185 -0.82 -18.06 -23.56
N ARG A 186 -1.88 -17.81 -22.77
CA ARG A 186 -2.35 -18.69 -21.70
C ARG A 186 -3.65 -19.35 -22.08
N ASP A 187 -3.70 -20.67 -21.89
CA ASP A 187 -4.93 -21.47 -21.99
C ASP A 187 -5.73 -21.35 -20.66
N LEU A 188 -6.35 -20.19 -20.47
CA LEU A 188 -7.10 -19.84 -19.26
C LEU A 188 -8.26 -18.89 -19.62
N PRO A 189 -9.34 -18.85 -18.80
CA PRO A 189 -10.33 -17.79 -18.89
C PRO A 189 -9.66 -16.41 -18.83
N VAL A 190 -10.16 -15.44 -19.62
CA VAL A 190 -9.54 -14.12 -19.78
C VAL A 190 -9.20 -13.45 -18.44
N ALA A 191 -10.14 -13.45 -17.49
CA ALA A 191 -9.91 -12.81 -16.18
C ALA A 191 -8.74 -13.47 -15.40
N ASP A 192 -8.62 -14.79 -15.47
CA ASP A 192 -7.54 -15.53 -14.81
C ASP A 192 -6.21 -15.35 -15.54
N ALA A 193 -6.24 -15.31 -16.87
CA ALA A 193 -5.07 -15.01 -17.69
C ALA A 193 -4.51 -13.62 -17.37
N LEU A 194 -5.37 -12.59 -17.30
CA LEU A 194 -4.98 -11.24 -16.89
C LEU A 194 -4.37 -11.23 -15.47
N ASN A 195 -5.05 -11.84 -14.50
CA ASN A 195 -4.57 -11.89 -13.11
C ASN A 195 -3.20 -12.58 -12.97
N LYS A 196 -2.88 -13.55 -13.85
CA LYS A 196 -1.56 -14.20 -13.88
C LYS A 196 -0.51 -13.42 -14.69
N THR A 197 -0.93 -12.51 -15.53
CA THR A 197 -0.06 -11.73 -16.42
C THR A 197 0.44 -10.46 -15.76
N VAL A 198 -0.41 -9.74 -15.02
CA VAL A 198 -0.07 -8.45 -14.41
C VAL A 198 0.00 -8.50 -12.89
N ALA A 199 0.74 -7.56 -12.31
CA ALA A 199 0.75 -7.23 -10.90
C ALA A 199 0.04 -5.88 -10.67
N GLY A 200 -0.15 -5.48 -9.41
CA GLY A 200 -0.71 -4.18 -9.04
C GLY A 200 -2.23 -4.18 -8.90
N VAL A 201 -2.95 -5.03 -9.61
CA VAL A 201 -4.41 -5.19 -9.53
C VAL A 201 -4.82 -6.58 -9.07
N GLY A 202 -6.00 -6.66 -8.45
CA GLY A 202 -6.56 -7.90 -7.94
C GLY A 202 -7.48 -8.63 -8.94
N PRO A 203 -7.95 -9.85 -8.57
CA PRO A 203 -8.84 -10.64 -9.43
C PRO A 203 -10.16 -9.93 -9.77
N VAL A 204 -10.60 -8.98 -8.92
CA VAL A 204 -11.84 -8.21 -9.15
C VAL A 204 -11.67 -7.31 -10.37
N VAL A 205 -10.56 -6.59 -10.47
CA VAL A 205 -10.27 -5.71 -11.61
C VAL A 205 -10.11 -6.49 -12.90
N CYS A 206 -9.45 -7.66 -12.84
CA CYS A 206 -9.29 -8.55 -14.02
C CYS A 206 -10.65 -9.08 -14.49
N ARG A 207 -11.56 -9.44 -13.57
CA ARG A 207 -12.93 -9.83 -13.93
C ARG A 207 -13.73 -8.68 -14.51
N GLU A 208 -13.58 -7.49 -13.95
CA GLU A 208 -14.24 -6.28 -14.48
C GLU A 208 -13.77 -5.97 -15.90
N ALA A 209 -12.46 -6.07 -16.18
CA ALA A 209 -11.93 -5.90 -17.54
C ALA A 209 -12.53 -6.90 -18.53
N ALA A 210 -12.59 -8.19 -18.15
CA ALA A 210 -13.18 -9.24 -18.98
C ALA A 210 -14.68 -9.02 -19.17
N TRP A 211 -15.40 -8.61 -18.13
CA TRP A 211 -16.85 -8.36 -18.20
C TRP A 211 -17.16 -7.17 -19.11
N ARG A 212 -16.45 -6.06 -19.01
CA ARG A 212 -16.62 -4.90 -19.91
C ARG A 212 -16.33 -5.23 -21.36
N ALA A 213 -15.33 -6.08 -21.61
CA ALA A 213 -14.96 -6.46 -22.97
C ALA A 213 -15.98 -7.41 -23.63
N PHE A 214 -16.64 -8.29 -22.83
CA PHE A 214 -17.38 -9.44 -23.36
C PHE A 214 -18.78 -9.61 -22.77
N ASP A 215 -19.31 -8.64 -22.03
CA ASP A 215 -20.66 -8.66 -21.44
C ASP A 215 -20.95 -9.93 -20.61
N GLY A 216 -19.91 -10.46 -19.93
CA GLY A 216 -20.02 -11.63 -19.08
C GLY A 216 -19.80 -12.98 -19.80
N GLU A 217 -19.47 -13.01 -21.08
CA GLU A 217 -19.08 -14.24 -21.76
C GLU A 217 -17.77 -14.81 -21.20
N HIS A 218 -17.75 -16.10 -20.95
CA HIS A 218 -16.56 -16.82 -20.49
C HIS A 218 -15.72 -17.31 -21.68
N LEU A 219 -14.77 -16.47 -22.10
CA LEU A 219 -13.86 -16.76 -23.20
C LEU A 219 -12.49 -17.21 -22.70
N LEU A 220 -11.84 -18.10 -23.45
CA LEU A 220 -10.44 -18.44 -23.25
C LEU A 220 -9.53 -17.39 -23.88
N ALA A 221 -8.47 -17.00 -23.20
CA ALA A 221 -7.61 -15.91 -23.64
C ALA A 221 -6.84 -16.24 -24.93
N ASN A 222 -6.44 -17.50 -25.11
CA ASN A 222 -5.73 -17.99 -26.29
C ASN A 222 -6.64 -18.16 -27.54
N GLU A 223 -7.96 -18.13 -27.37
CA GLU A 223 -8.94 -18.26 -28.46
C GLU A 223 -9.53 -16.92 -28.93
N LEU A 224 -9.09 -15.81 -28.35
CA LEU A 224 -9.60 -14.48 -28.67
C LEU A 224 -9.28 -14.09 -30.13
N THR A 225 -10.30 -13.68 -30.88
CA THR A 225 -10.15 -13.05 -32.18
C THR A 225 -9.51 -11.65 -32.08
N GLU A 226 -8.97 -11.12 -33.17
CA GLU A 226 -8.36 -9.78 -33.16
C GLU A 226 -9.36 -8.69 -32.73
N THR A 227 -10.63 -8.79 -33.14
CA THR A 227 -11.68 -7.87 -32.70
C THR A 227 -11.92 -7.94 -31.18
N GLN A 228 -11.91 -9.14 -30.62
CA GLN A 228 -12.06 -9.34 -29.17
C GLN A 228 -10.84 -8.84 -28.39
N LYS A 229 -9.63 -9.00 -28.90
CA LYS A 229 -8.41 -8.41 -28.33
C LYS A 229 -8.49 -6.90 -28.28
N VAL A 230 -8.98 -6.24 -29.32
CA VAL A 230 -9.16 -4.80 -29.36
C VAL A 230 -10.18 -4.34 -28.30
N ARG A 231 -11.30 -5.06 -28.13
CA ARG A 231 -12.27 -4.76 -27.06
C ARG A 231 -11.66 -4.89 -25.67
N LEU A 232 -10.86 -5.95 -25.45
CA LEU A 232 -10.19 -6.16 -24.17
C LEU A 232 -9.16 -5.04 -23.88
N MET A 233 -8.39 -4.62 -24.89
CA MET A 233 -7.48 -3.49 -24.75
C MET A 233 -8.21 -2.21 -24.34
N ALA A 234 -9.33 -1.89 -24.99
CA ALA A 234 -10.14 -0.72 -24.67
C ALA A 234 -10.68 -0.76 -23.24
N ALA A 235 -11.19 -1.91 -22.79
CA ALA A 235 -11.66 -2.10 -21.41
C ALA A 235 -10.54 -1.94 -20.37
N ILE A 236 -9.33 -2.41 -20.67
CA ILE A 236 -8.16 -2.22 -19.81
C ILE A 236 -7.76 -0.74 -19.75
N ASP A 237 -7.75 -0.04 -20.89
CA ASP A 237 -7.39 1.38 -20.95
C ASP A 237 -8.40 2.25 -20.19
N GLU A 238 -9.70 1.98 -20.31
CA GLU A 238 -10.73 2.65 -19.48
C GLU A 238 -10.49 2.48 -17.98
N LEU A 239 -10.18 1.26 -17.55
CA LEU A 239 -9.89 1.00 -16.13
C LEU A 239 -8.63 1.73 -15.66
N LYS A 240 -7.59 1.78 -16.49
CA LYS A 240 -6.37 2.55 -16.19
C LYS A 240 -6.67 4.04 -16.06
N GLU A 241 -7.45 4.61 -16.98
CA GLU A 241 -7.84 6.02 -16.92
C GLU A 241 -8.60 6.34 -15.64
N ILE A 242 -9.52 5.47 -15.19
CA ILE A 242 -10.21 5.63 -13.91
C ILE A 242 -9.22 5.71 -12.75
N TYR A 243 -8.29 4.76 -12.64
CA TYR A 243 -7.28 4.76 -11.57
C TYR A 243 -6.38 6.00 -11.62
N LEU A 244 -5.86 6.34 -12.80
CA LEU A 244 -4.96 7.48 -12.98
C LEU A 244 -5.67 8.82 -12.71
N SER A 245 -6.90 8.98 -13.16
CA SER A 245 -7.68 10.20 -12.89
C SER A 245 -7.94 10.39 -11.40
N LEU A 246 -8.28 9.33 -10.68
CA LEU A 246 -8.51 9.39 -9.23
C LEU A 246 -7.22 9.68 -8.45
N ILE A 247 -6.07 9.13 -8.87
CA ILE A 247 -4.76 9.44 -8.27
C ILE A 247 -4.43 10.92 -8.48
N HIS A 248 -4.64 11.47 -9.68
CA HIS A 248 -4.37 12.89 -9.98
C HIS A 248 -5.31 13.85 -9.23
N ILE A 249 -6.58 13.50 -9.04
CA ILE A 249 -7.51 14.31 -8.23
C ILE A 249 -7.07 14.37 -6.76
N SER A 250 -6.46 13.30 -6.26
CA SER A 250 -5.95 13.22 -4.89
C SER A 250 -4.59 13.91 -4.68
N GLU A 251 -3.88 14.27 -5.76
CA GLU A 251 -2.65 15.08 -5.69
C GLU A 251 -2.99 16.56 -5.86
N PRO A 252 -2.95 17.40 -4.78
CA PRO A 252 -3.14 18.83 -4.93
C PRO A 252 -2.03 19.40 -5.83
N THR A 253 -2.41 20.04 -6.92
CA THR A 253 -1.52 20.73 -7.85
C THR A 253 -0.58 21.67 -7.09
N ARG A 254 0.71 21.37 -7.09
CA ARG A 254 1.79 22.20 -6.54
C ARG A 254 2.04 23.49 -7.35
N HIS A 255 1.07 23.99 -8.11
CA HIS A 255 1.21 25.15 -9.00
C HIS A 255 0.34 26.35 -8.66
N ALA A 256 0.10 26.66 -7.38
CA ALA A 256 -0.56 27.89 -7.02
C ALA A 256 0.01 28.50 -5.73
N GLN A 257 1.32 28.72 -5.65
CA GLN A 257 1.92 29.66 -4.71
C GLN A 257 3.30 30.12 -5.21
N ILE A 258 3.29 30.91 -6.30
CA ILE A 258 4.30 31.91 -6.59
C ILE A 258 3.52 33.15 -7.04
N SER A 259 3.16 33.99 -6.11
CA SER A 259 2.86 35.41 -6.31
C SER A 259 3.09 36.10 -4.98
#